data_b5842ffea540ec2cbd8e489d52966dfb
#
_entry.id   b5842ffea540ec2cbd8e489d52966dfb
#
_cell.length_a   1.000
_cell.length_b   1.000
_cell.length_c   1.000
_cell.angle_alpha   90.00
_cell.angle_beta   90.00
_cell.angle_gamma   90.00
#
_symmetry.space_group_name_H-M   'P 1'
#
loop_
_entity.id
_entity.type
_entity.pdbx_description
1 polymer ?
#
loop_
_entity_poly.entity_id
_entity_poly.type
_entity_poly.pdbx_seq_one_letter_code
_entity_poly.pdbx_strand_id
1 'polypeptide(L)'
;MAITNNQLEAARLALRITTNAYDTEISELIEAAMQDLEIAGVVLPDELTSLANTAINTYVKMRFGQPEDYDRLKAAYDEQKAQLATATGYTDWESA
;
A
#
# COMPACT_ATOMS: atom_id res chain seq x y z
N MET A 1 -1.46 11.76 5.65
CA MET A 1 -2.77 11.29 5.14
C MET A 1 -3.39 10.35 6.15
N ALA A 2 -4.65 10.53 6.44
CA ALA A 2 -5.34 9.70 7.42
C ALA A 2 -5.73 8.34 6.82
N ILE A 3 -5.61 7.29 7.61
CA ILE A 3 -6.02 5.96 7.20
C ILE A 3 -7.51 5.80 7.48
N THR A 4 -8.26 5.31 6.50
CA THR A 4 -9.68 5.07 6.66
C THR A 4 -9.93 3.68 7.24
N ASN A 5 -11.13 3.49 7.82
CA ASN A 5 -11.54 2.17 8.29
C ASN A 5 -11.59 1.16 7.14
N ASN A 6 -11.96 1.60 5.94
CA ASN A 6 -11.99 0.73 4.78
C ASN A 6 -10.61 0.22 4.40
N GLN A 7 -9.58 1.07 4.50
CA GLN A 7 -8.21 0.66 4.23
C GLN A 7 -7.75 -0.37 5.25
N LEU A 8 -8.07 -0.15 6.52
CA LEU A 8 -7.69 -1.07 7.59
C LEU A 8 -8.38 -2.43 7.42
N GLU A 9 -9.67 -2.41 7.11
CA GLU A 9 -10.43 -3.65 6.87
C GLU A 9 -9.89 -4.40 5.66
N ALA A 10 -9.56 -3.69 4.57
CA ALA A 10 -9.01 -4.31 3.39
C ALA A 10 -7.66 -4.97 3.68
N ALA A 11 -6.82 -4.31 4.47
CA ALA A 11 -5.53 -4.87 4.86
C ALA A 11 -5.69 -6.10 5.73
N ARG A 12 -6.60 -6.06 6.72
CA ARG A 12 -6.88 -7.23 7.54
C ARG A 12 -7.35 -8.41 6.70
N LEU A 13 -8.24 -8.15 5.74
CA LEU A 13 -8.73 -9.19 4.85
C LEU A 13 -7.61 -9.77 4.00
N ALA A 14 -6.74 -8.92 3.49
CA ALA A 14 -5.59 -9.35 2.68
C ALA A 14 -4.64 -10.24 3.50
N LEU A 15 -4.50 -9.95 4.79
CA LEU A 15 -3.68 -10.72 5.72
C LEU A 15 -4.42 -11.93 6.31
N ARG A 16 -5.71 -12.05 6.03
CA ARG A 16 -6.58 -13.11 6.58
C ARG A 16 -6.67 -13.04 8.09
N ILE A 17 -6.71 -11.84 8.63
CA ILE A 17 -6.83 -11.58 10.06
C ILE A 17 -8.28 -11.20 10.36
N THR A 18 -8.87 -11.85 11.36
CA THR A 18 -10.27 -11.61 11.74
C THR A 18 -10.40 -10.85 13.05
N THR A 19 -9.29 -10.56 13.71
CA THR A 19 -9.27 -9.81 14.97
C THR A 19 -8.75 -8.40 14.75
N ASN A 20 -9.06 -7.49 15.66
CA ASN A 20 -8.50 -6.14 15.63
C ASN A 20 -7.25 -5.99 16.49
N ALA A 21 -6.70 -7.09 16.99
CA ALA A 21 -5.55 -7.06 17.90
C ALA A 21 -4.29 -6.45 17.26
N TYR A 22 -4.19 -6.50 15.93
CA TYR A 22 -3.01 -6.01 15.20
C TYR A 22 -3.26 -4.70 14.48
N ASP A 23 -4.37 -4.02 14.76
CA ASP A 23 -4.77 -2.83 14.00
C ASP A 23 -3.72 -1.71 14.06
N THR A 24 -3.08 -1.50 15.21
CA THR A 24 -2.07 -0.46 15.33
C THR A 24 -0.88 -0.76 14.42
N GLU A 25 -0.38 -1.98 14.44
CA GLU A 25 0.73 -2.38 13.57
C GLU A 25 0.35 -2.28 12.09
N ILE A 26 -0.85 -2.75 11.74
CA ILE A 26 -1.33 -2.71 10.37
C ILE A 26 -1.47 -1.26 9.90
N SER A 27 -2.01 -0.38 10.75
CA SER A 27 -2.16 1.04 10.42
C SER A 27 -0.80 1.69 10.16
N GLU A 28 0.20 1.38 10.97
CA GLU A 28 1.55 1.91 10.77
C GLU A 28 2.14 1.43 9.44
N LEU A 29 1.89 0.18 9.07
CA LEU A 29 2.36 -0.36 7.80
C LEU A 29 1.66 0.30 6.61
N ILE A 30 0.37 0.59 6.72
CA ILE A 30 -0.37 1.30 5.68
C ILE A 30 0.22 2.70 5.49
N GLU A 31 0.48 3.42 6.57
CA GLU A 31 1.10 4.73 6.50
C GLU A 31 2.48 4.67 5.85
N ALA A 32 3.28 3.68 6.23
CA ALA A 32 4.60 3.50 5.65
C ALA A 32 4.52 3.21 4.14
N ALA A 33 3.53 2.41 3.73
CA ALA A 33 3.32 2.13 2.32
C ALA A 33 2.98 3.40 1.55
N MET A 34 2.09 4.23 2.09
CA MET A 34 1.73 5.49 1.45
C MET A 34 2.94 6.41 1.31
N GLN A 35 3.76 6.50 2.36
CA GLN A 35 4.97 7.31 2.32
C GLN A 35 5.97 6.78 1.29
N ASP A 36 6.13 5.47 1.22
CA ASP A 36 7.04 4.86 0.24
C ASP A 36 6.59 5.17 -1.19
N LEU A 37 5.30 5.10 -1.46
CA LEU A 37 4.76 5.44 -2.77
C LEU A 37 4.99 6.92 -3.09
N GLU A 38 4.79 7.80 -2.13
CA GLU A 38 5.01 9.23 -2.32
C GLU A 38 6.48 9.54 -2.60
N ILE A 39 7.39 8.88 -1.89
CA ILE A 39 8.83 9.02 -2.13
C ILE A 39 9.19 8.59 -3.55
N ALA A 40 8.52 7.59 -4.07
CA ALA A 40 8.74 7.11 -5.44
C ALA A 40 8.14 8.04 -6.50
N GLY A 41 7.47 9.12 -6.10
CA GLY A 41 6.87 10.08 -7.03
C GLY A 41 5.41 9.83 -7.35
N VAL A 42 4.77 8.91 -6.63
CA VAL A 42 3.35 8.64 -6.82
C VAL A 42 2.53 9.70 -6.09
N VAL A 43 1.60 10.33 -6.80
CA VAL A 43 0.65 11.26 -6.20
C VAL A 43 -0.61 10.50 -5.86
N LEU A 44 -0.86 10.30 -4.55
CA LEU A 44 -2.03 9.54 -4.11
C LEU A 44 -3.24 10.48 -4.03
N PRO A 45 -4.35 10.12 -4.70
CA PRO A 45 -5.59 10.90 -4.58
C PRO A 45 -6.23 10.70 -3.21
N ASP A 46 -7.13 11.61 -2.83
CA ASP A 46 -7.85 11.49 -1.57
C ASP A 46 -8.63 10.17 -1.48
N GLU A 47 -9.24 9.78 -2.58
CA GLU A 47 -9.91 8.50 -2.68
C GLU A 47 -9.05 7.55 -3.50
N LEU A 48 -8.47 6.57 -2.82
CA LEU A 48 -7.51 5.66 -3.45
C LEU A 48 -8.18 4.73 -4.46
N THR A 49 -7.51 4.54 -5.59
CA THR A 49 -7.97 3.59 -6.60
C THR A 49 -7.66 2.16 -6.18
N SER A 50 -8.23 1.21 -6.90
CA SER A 50 -7.95 -0.21 -6.66
C SER A 50 -6.48 -0.55 -6.84
N LEU A 51 -5.82 0.07 -7.82
CA LEU A 51 -4.39 -0.16 -8.04
C LEU A 51 -3.55 0.33 -6.86
N ALA A 52 -3.86 1.52 -6.34
CA ALA A 52 -3.14 2.05 -5.19
C ALA A 52 -3.39 1.20 -3.95
N ASN A 53 -4.62 0.79 -3.71
CA ASN A 53 -4.96 -0.08 -2.58
C ASN A 53 -4.26 -1.43 -2.69
N THR A 54 -4.18 -1.99 -3.88
CA THR A 54 -3.47 -3.26 -4.10
C THR A 54 -2.00 -3.13 -3.75
N ALA A 55 -1.35 -2.04 -4.17
CA ALA A 55 0.06 -1.81 -3.84
C ALA A 55 0.26 -1.66 -2.33
N ILE A 56 -0.62 -0.90 -1.67
CA ILE A 56 -0.55 -0.72 -0.22
C ILE A 56 -0.70 -2.07 0.49
N ASN A 57 -1.68 -2.86 0.09
CA ASN A 57 -1.91 -4.17 0.71
C ASN A 57 -0.75 -5.14 0.46
N THR A 58 -0.13 -5.09 -0.71
CA THR A 58 1.06 -5.90 -0.99
C THR A 58 2.21 -5.52 -0.06
N TYR A 59 2.42 -4.21 0.15
CA TYR A 59 3.43 -3.73 1.08
C TYR A 59 3.15 -4.24 2.50
N VAL A 60 1.90 -4.13 2.95
CA VAL A 60 1.51 -4.60 4.28
C VAL A 60 1.79 -6.09 4.43
N LYS A 61 1.41 -6.90 3.44
CA LYS A 61 1.68 -8.35 3.45
C LYS A 61 3.17 -8.65 3.50
N MET A 62 3.97 -7.86 2.78
CA MET A 62 5.41 -8.03 2.72
C MET A 62 6.07 -7.76 4.08
N ARG A 63 5.54 -6.80 4.82
CA ARG A 63 6.13 -6.33 6.07
C ARG A 63 5.51 -6.90 7.33
N PHE A 64 4.30 -7.43 7.25
CA PHE A 64 3.62 -7.94 8.43
C PHE A 64 4.16 -9.32 8.78
N GLY A 65 4.67 -9.47 10.00
CA GLY A 65 5.29 -10.72 10.43
C GLY A 65 6.57 -10.98 9.63
N GLN A 66 6.79 -12.24 9.30
CA GLN A 66 7.95 -12.65 8.51
C GLN A 66 7.49 -13.65 7.45
N PRO A 67 6.86 -13.15 6.36
CA PRO A 67 6.31 -14.05 5.35
C PRO A 67 7.40 -14.83 4.63
N GLU A 68 7.13 -16.09 4.35
CA GLU A 68 8.06 -16.95 3.63
C GLU A 68 8.26 -16.49 2.19
N ASP A 69 7.24 -15.84 1.62
CA ASP A 69 7.26 -15.38 0.23
C ASP A 69 7.63 -13.90 0.11
N TYR A 70 8.44 -13.40 1.03
CA TYR A 70 8.85 -12.00 1.04
C TYR A 70 9.42 -11.54 -0.31
N ASP A 71 10.32 -12.33 -0.90
CA ASP A 71 10.96 -11.92 -2.16
C ASP A 71 9.95 -11.79 -3.28
N ARG A 72 8.97 -12.68 -3.35
CA ARG A 72 7.91 -12.61 -4.34
C ARG A 72 7.03 -11.40 -4.12
N LEU A 73 6.68 -11.13 -2.86
CA LEU A 73 5.86 -9.98 -2.51
C LEU A 73 6.60 -8.68 -2.81
N LYS A 74 7.90 -8.62 -2.53
CA LYS A 74 8.71 -7.45 -2.81
C LYS A 74 8.78 -7.18 -4.31
N ALA A 75 8.98 -8.21 -5.13
CA ALA A 75 9.01 -8.07 -6.57
C ALA A 75 7.66 -7.56 -7.10
N ALA A 76 6.56 -8.10 -6.59
CA ALA A 76 5.22 -7.65 -6.97
C ALA A 76 4.98 -6.20 -6.57
N TYR A 77 5.39 -5.82 -5.37
CA TYR A 77 5.24 -4.45 -4.89
C TYR A 77 6.06 -3.47 -5.73
N ASP A 78 7.32 -3.81 -6.02
CA ASP A 78 8.18 -2.93 -6.81
C ASP A 78 7.59 -2.70 -8.19
N GLU A 79 7.02 -3.73 -8.81
CA GLU A 79 6.36 -3.60 -10.11
C GLU A 79 5.10 -2.73 -10.01
N GLN A 80 4.28 -2.94 -8.99
CA GLN A 80 3.08 -2.13 -8.76
C GLN A 80 3.43 -0.66 -8.54
N LYS A 81 4.46 -0.41 -7.76
CA LYS A 81 4.94 0.95 -7.49
C LYS A 81 5.42 1.61 -8.77
N ALA A 82 6.16 0.88 -9.61
CA ALA A 82 6.63 1.40 -10.89
C ALA A 82 5.46 1.74 -11.81
N GLN A 83 4.43 0.90 -11.85
CA GLN A 83 3.23 1.17 -12.63
C GLN A 83 2.54 2.44 -12.17
N LEU A 84 2.38 2.62 -10.89
CA LEU A 84 1.74 3.80 -10.34
C LEU A 84 2.56 5.06 -10.61
N ALA A 85 3.87 4.98 -10.51
CA ALA A 85 4.75 6.11 -10.75
C ALA A 85 4.72 6.58 -12.20
N THR A 86 4.42 5.70 -13.14
CA THR A 86 4.36 6.03 -14.56
C THR A 86 2.96 6.27 -15.08
N ALA A 87 1.92 5.92 -14.29
CA ALA A 87 0.54 6.06 -14.73
C ALA A 87 0.10 7.54 -14.68
N THR A 88 -0.66 7.92 -15.70
CA THR A 88 -1.25 9.27 -15.78
C THR A 88 -2.14 9.52 -14.56
N GLY A 89 -1.93 10.65 -13.91
CA GLY A 89 -2.72 11.03 -12.73
C GLY A 89 -2.14 10.56 -11.40
N TYR A 90 -1.01 9.84 -11.45
CA TYR A 90 -0.35 9.35 -10.23
C TYR A 90 1.04 9.94 -10.03
N THR A 91 1.47 10.87 -10.88
CA THR A 91 2.79 11.49 -10.78
C THR A 91 2.67 13.01 -10.88
N ASP A 92 3.63 13.71 -10.24
CA ASP A 92 3.62 15.17 -10.24
C ASP A 92 3.87 15.78 -11.60
N TRP A 93 4.62 15.12 -12.46
CA TRP A 93 4.97 15.69 -13.75
C TRP A 93 3.73 15.87 -14.66
N GLU A 94 2.66 15.15 -14.38
CA GLU A 94 1.42 15.28 -15.13
C GLU A 94 0.74 16.63 -14.91
N SER A 95 1.01 17.27 -13.79
CA SER A 95 0.38 18.55 -13.47
C SER A 95 1.21 19.75 -13.90
N ALA A 96 2.36 19.51 -14.48
CA ALA A 96 3.25 20.57 -14.92
C ALA A 96 2.81 21.25 -16.22
#